data_22e10d1aeffab28bbe13ef49aba4f1a8
#
_entry.id   22e10d1aeffab28bbe13ef49aba4f1a8
#
_cell.length_a   1.000
_cell.length_b   1.000
_cell.length_c   1.000
_cell.angle_alpha   90.00
_cell.angle_beta   90.00
_cell.angle_gamma   90.00
#
_symmetry.space_group_name_H-M   'P 1'
#
loop_
_entity.id
_entity.type
_entity.pdbx_description
1 polymer ?
#
loop_
_entity_poly.entity_id
_entity_poly.type
_entity_poly.pdbx_seq_one_letter_code
_entity_poly.pdbx_strand_id
1 'polypeptide(L)'
;MVSSKQWDFDSKTSEFSQQGKTQFKFRATRYKDSSSHEESLKIESLVLDSNNNYVDNGSIITTPDKLERDLSTLKRFGVMFSVIDFCNLRQDIEKNYFDIPVQAINLTGDARIVDLIDFVKEFVSGNGDLIDKSFCYVPVSRFNELAEDCGYLPYEMRTLRSVLANNGYIRENNGRYTVLHRISGKVERTVAFNQNELNVPVPEKKATRGKESSTDEK
;
A
#
# COMPACT_ATOMS: atom_id res chain seq x y z
N MET A 1 -24.88 10.25 32.49
CA MET A 1 -24.87 9.72 31.12
C MET A 1 -23.99 10.63 30.29
N VAL A 2 -22.81 10.17 29.85
CA VAL A 2 -21.96 10.90 28.91
C VAL A 2 -22.64 10.74 27.56
N SER A 3 -23.24 11.83 27.04
CA SER A 3 -23.81 11.85 25.70
C SER A 3 -22.67 11.53 24.74
N SER A 4 -22.73 10.37 24.08
CA SER A 4 -21.80 10.02 23.01
C SER A 4 -22.00 11.03 21.89
N LYS A 5 -21.05 11.93 21.71
CA LYS A 5 -21.11 12.93 20.65
C LYS A 5 -20.92 12.21 19.32
N GLN A 6 -21.97 12.18 18.53
CA GLN A 6 -21.99 11.65 17.17
C GLN A 6 -21.18 12.57 16.24
N TRP A 7 -20.63 12.02 15.18
CA TRP A 7 -20.00 12.79 14.12
C TRP A 7 -21.06 13.20 13.10
N ASP A 8 -21.05 14.46 12.71
CA ASP A 8 -21.90 14.99 11.67
C ASP A 8 -21.21 14.82 10.32
N PHE A 9 -21.89 14.22 9.36
CA PHE A 9 -21.38 14.01 8.01
C PHE A 9 -21.95 15.04 7.04
N ASP A 10 -21.05 15.77 6.37
CA ASP A 10 -21.40 16.65 5.25
C ASP A 10 -21.10 15.95 3.93
N SER A 11 -22.14 15.53 3.22
CA SER A 11 -22.03 14.83 1.94
C SER A 11 -21.45 15.68 0.80
N LYS A 12 -21.48 17.02 0.91
CA LYS A 12 -20.91 17.91 -0.13
C LYS A 12 -19.39 17.98 -0.06
N THR A 13 -18.84 17.98 1.15
CA THR A 13 -17.40 18.05 1.38
C THR A 13 -16.80 16.70 1.74
N SER A 14 -17.65 15.68 1.98
CA SER A 14 -17.26 14.35 2.48
C SER A 14 -16.53 14.40 3.83
N GLU A 15 -16.88 15.38 4.66
CA GLU A 15 -16.23 15.64 5.93
C GLU A 15 -17.07 15.18 7.10
N PHE A 16 -16.39 14.60 8.08
CA PHE A 16 -16.93 14.25 9.39
C PHE A 16 -16.42 15.27 10.41
N SER A 17 -17.34 15.94 11.10
CA SER A 17 -17.04 16.90 12.14
C SER A 17 -17.76 16.55 13.44
N GLN A 18 -17.23 16.98 14.58
CA GLN A 18 -17.86 16.73 15.89
C GLN A 18 -18.10 18.05 16.62
N GLN A 19 -19.31 18.26 17.07
CA GLN A 19 -19.68 19.45 17.81
C GLN A 19 -18.82 19.61 19.07
N GLY A 20 -18.17 20.78 19.22
CA GLY A 20 -17.26 21.09 20.33
C GLY A 20 -15.84 20.55 20.16
N LYS A 21 -15.50 19.92 19.04
CA LYS A 21 -14.13 19.54 18.65
C LYS A 21 -13.77 20.13 17.29
N THR A 22 -13.80 21.45 17.19
CA THR A 22 -13.57 22.19 15.94
C THR A 22 -12.12 22.14 15.45
N GLN A 23 -11.18 21.65 16.26
CA GLN A 23 -9.78 21.58 15.90
C GLN A 23 -9.48 20.51 14.84
N PHE A 24 -10.35 19.51 14.71
CA PHE A 24 -10.16 18.38 13.79
C PHE A 24 -11.42 18.10 13.00
N LYS A 25 -11.21 17.71 11.75
CA LYS A 25 -12.19 17.06 10.90
C LYS A 25 -11.58 15.85 10.23
N PHE A 26 -12.40 14.96 9.71
CA PHE A 26 -11.95 13.88 8.85
C PHE A 26 -12.65 13.97 7.51
N ARG A 27 -11.90 13.79 6.44
CA ARG A 27 -12.46 13.65 5.10
C ARG A 27 -12.32 12.22 4.65
N ALA A 28 -13.38 11.66 4.09
CA ALA A 28 -13.37 10.31 3.55
C ALA A 28 -13.56 10.33 2.04
N THR A 29 -12.81 9.46 1.34
CA THR A 29 -12.96 9.22 -0.10
C THR A 29 -12.89 7.72 -0.34
N ARG A 30 -13.85 7.17 -1.08
CA ARG A 30 -13.80 5.77 -1.52
C ARG A 30 -13.07 5.70 -2.86
N TYR A 31 -12.23 4.71 -3.00
CA TYR A 31 -11.58 4.36 -4.25
C TYR A 31 -12.07 2.99 -4.69
N LYS A 32 -12.47 2.87 -5.94
CA LYS A 32 -12.90 1.61 -6.52
C LYS A 32 -12.03 1.26 -7.70
N ASP A 33 -11.41 0.10 -7.64
CA ASP A 33 -10.68 -0.47 -8.76
C ASP A 33 -11.65 -0.88 -9.86
N SER A 34 -11.47 -0.35 -11.05
CA SER A 34 -12.32 -0.63 -12.21
C SER A 34 -12.20 -2.08 -12.70
N SER A 35 -11.10 -2.77 -12.41
CA SER A 35 -10.83 -4.13 -12.87
C SER A 35 -11.24 -5.21 -11.87
N SER A 36 -10.89 -5.05 -10.58
CA SER A 36 -11.15 -6.03 -9.52
C SER A 36 -12.43 -5.76 -8.75
N HIS A 37 -13.04 -4.58 -8.93
CA HIS A 37 -14.17 -4.07 -8.14
C HIS A 37 -13.89 -3.95 -6.64
N GLU A 38 -12.64 -4.06 -6.23
CA GLU A 38 -12.24 -3.87 -4.85
C GLU A 38 -12.33 -2.40 -4.46
N GLU A 39 -12.74 -2.19 -3.20
CA GLU A 39 -12.88 -0.85 -2.66
C GLU A 39 -11.87 -0.62 -1.54
N SER A 40 -11.30 0.58 -1.54
CA SER A 40 -10.51 1.11 -0.43
C SER A 40 -11.06 2.46 0.00
N LEU A 41 -10.78 2.82 1.24
CA LEU A 41 -11.23 4.06 1.85
C LEU A 41 -10.00 4.84 2.31
N LYS A 42 -9.84 6.06 1.79
CA LYS A 42 -8.88 7.03 2.31
C LYS A 42 -9.57 7.89 3.34
N ILE A 43 -8.97 8.01 4.52
CA ILE A 43 -9.43 8.90 5.59
C ILE A 43 -8.31 9.89 5.89
N GLU A 44 -8.56 11.15 5.62
CA GLU A 44 -7.66 12.26 5.85
C GLU A 44 -8.02 12.94 7.17
N SER A 45 -7.02 13.17 8.01
CA SER A 45 -7.15 14.01 9.20
C SER A 45 -6.86 15.44 8.83
N LEU A 46 -7.80 16.33 9.04
CA LEU A 46 -7.68 17.77 8.80
C LEU A 46 -7.57 18.49 10.15
N VAL A 47 -6.57 19.31 10.30
CA VAL A 47 -6.36 20.11 11.50
C VAL A 47 -6.49 21.61 11.20
N LEU A 48 -7.05 22.35 12.14
CA LEU A 48 -7.16 23.81 12.04
C LEU A 48 -5.78 24.46 12.26
N ASP A 49 -5.30 25.19 11.28
CA ASP A 49 -4.05 25.94 11.36
C ASP A 49 -4.22 27.29 12.12
N SER A 50 -3.13 28.03 12.29
CA SER A 50 -3.13 29.35 12.92
C SER A 50 -3.95 30.41 12.18
N ASN A 51 -4.29 30.18 10.92
CA ASN A 51 -5.08 31.08 10.07
C ASN A 51 -6.55 30.66 10.00
N ASN A 52 -6.97 29.70 10.83
CA ASN A 52 -8.31 29.11 10.83
C ASN A 52 -8.67 28.36 9.52
N ASN A 53 -7.68 27.80 8.81
CA ASN A 53 -7.90 26.93 7.68
C ASN A 53 -7.69 25.47 8.08
N TYR A 54 -8.50 24.55 7.53
CA TYR A 54 -8.26 23.13 7.69
C TYR A 54 -7.19 22.68 6.69
N VAL A 55 -6.09 22.16 7.22
CA VAL A 55 -4.96 21.63 6.45
C VAL A 55 -4.82 20.12 6.67
N ASP A 56 -4.31 19.41 5.67
CA ASP A 56 -4.03 17.98 5.79
C ASP A 56 -2.95 17.75 6.85
N ASN A 57 -3.26 16.87 7.79
CA ASN A 57 -2.39 16.49 8.90
C ASN A 57 -1.94 15.02 8.77
N GLY A 58 -2.35 14.34 7.72
CA GLY A 58 -2.01 12.95 7.42
C GLY A 58 -3.23 12.10 7.14
N SER A 59 -3.02 10.99 6.47
CA SER A 59 -4.08 10.10 6.03
C SER A 59 -3.76 8.63 6.26
N ILE A 60 -4.82 7.83 6.30
CA ILE A 60 -4.75 6.37 6.26
C ILE A 60 -5.50 5.86 5.04
N ILE A 61 -5.06 4.70 4.55
CA ILE A 61 -5.78 3.93 3.55
C ILE A 61 -6.14 2.60 4.16
N THR A 62 -7.42 2.28 4.11
CA THR A 62 -7.98 1.10 4.75
C THR A 62 -9.02 0.43 3.84
N THR A 63 -9.51 -0.70 4.26
CA THR A 63 -10.67 -1.38 3.68
C THR A 63 -11.78 -1.45 4.72
N PRO A 64 -13.05 -1.60 4.34
CA PRO A 64 -14.15 -1.64 5.30
C PRO A 64 -13.94 -2.63 6.44
N ASP A 65 -13.39 -3.81 6.13
CA ASP A 65 -13.08 -4.87 7.11
C ASP A 65 -11.96 -4.53 8.11
N LYS A 66 -11.12 -3.53 7.79
CA LYS A 66 -9.97 -3.12 8.62
C LYS A 66 -10.14 -1.75 9.28
N LEU A 67 -11.25 -1.08 8.98
CA LEU A 67 -11.49 0.30 9.38
C LEU A 67 -11.27 0.54 10.88
N GLU A 68 -11.79 -0.34 11.75
CA GLU A 68 -11.64 -0.21 13.21
C GLU A 68 -10.19 -0.19 13.66
N ARG A 69 -9.40 -1.12 13.15
CA ARG A 69 -7.97 -1.23 13.48
C ARG A 69 -7.20 -0.03 12.98
N ASP A 70 -7.46 0.36 11.74
CA ASP A 70 -6.62 1.32 11.04
C ASP A 70 -6.94 2.75 11.48
N LEU A 71 -8.18 3.09 11.88
CA LEU A 71 -8.53 4.38 12.47
C LEU A 71 -7.67 4.72 13.68
N SER A 72 -7.31 3.73 14.49
CA SER A 72 -6.44 3.95 15.66
C SER A 72 -5.06 4.47 15.29
N THR A 73 -4.60 4.24 14.06
CA THR A 73 -3.30 4.70 13.58
C THR A 73 -3.25 6.21 13.30
N LEU A 74 -4.42 6.88 13.18
CA LEU A 74 -4.51 8.33 13.05
C LEU A 74 -3.90 9.07 14.26
N LYS A 75 -3.75 8.40 15.40
CA LYS A 75 -3.02 8.95 16.56
C LYS A 75 -1.58 9.33 16.23
N ARG A 76 -0.96 8.71 15.23
CA ARG A 76 0.40 9.04 14.77
C ARG A 76 0.51 10.45 14.20
N PHE A 77 -0.61 10.99 13.73
CA PHE A 77 -0.72 12.37 13.23
C PHE A 77 -1.15 13.36 14.31
N GLY A 78 -0.96 13.03 15.59
CA GLY A 78 -1.30 13.92 16.70
C GLY A 78 -2.80 14.06 16.99
N VAL A 79 -3.63 13.18 16.39
CA VAL A 79 -5.07 13.16 16.64
C VAL A 79 -5.34 12.57 18.02
N MET A 80 -5.62 13.44 18.99
CA MET A 80 -5.85 13.08 20.40
C MET A 80 -7.33 12.81 20.66
N PHE A 81 -7.83 11.67 20.19
CA PHE A 81 -9.19 11.22 20.47
C PHE A 81 -9.22 10.03 21.43
N SER A 82 -10.29 9.93 22.17
CA SER A 82 -10.57 8.76 23.00
C SER A 82 -10.91 7.54 22.11
N VAL A 83 -10.85 6.34 22.69
CA VAL A 83 -11.31 5.12 22.01
C VAL A 83 -12.78 5.25 21.59
N ILE A 84 -13.61 5.89 22.44
CA ILE A 84 -15.04 6.11 22.16
C ILE A 84 -15.22 7.01 20.94
N ASP A 85 -14.41 8.08 20.78
CA ASP A 85 -14.48 8.96 19.61
C ASP A 85 -14.18 8.22 18.32
N PHE A 86 -13.17 7.33 18.32
CA PHE A 86 -12.86 6.49 17.16
C PHE A 86 -13.95 5.45 16.85
N CYS A 87 -14.54 4.85 17.89
CA CYS A 87 -15.67 3.94 17.70
C CYS A 87 -16.88 4.65 17.07
N ASN A 88 -17.18 5.86 17.54
CA ASN A 88 -18.26 6.66 17.00
C ASN A 88 -17.96 7.10 15.55
N LEU A 89 -16.74 7.55 15.26
CA LEU A 89 -16.31 7.90 13.90
C LEU A 89 -16.45 6.70 12.97
N ARG A 90 -16.04 5.51 13.38
CA ARG A 90 -16.22 4.29 12.61
C ARG A 90 -17.69 4.06 12.28
N GLN A 91 -18.57 4.10 13.29
CA GLN A 91 -20.01 3.86 13.12
C GLN A 91 -20.62 4.88 12.15
N ASP A 92 -20.22 6.15 12.24
CA ASP A 92 -20.73 7.19 11.35
C ASP A 92 -20.17 7.06 9.92
N ILE A 93 -18.93 6.61 9.74
CA ILE A 93 -18.39 6.24 8.42
C ILE A 93 -19.17 5.06 7.83
N GLU A 94 -19.39 3.99 8.61
CA GLU A 94 -20.15 2.82 8.16
C GLU A 94 -21.58 3.18 7.77
N LYS A 95 -22.23 4.02 8.56
CA LYS A 95 -23.60 4.50 8.31
C LYS A 95 -23.71 5.31 7.03
N ASN A 96 -22.74 6.16 6.75
CA ASN A 96 -22.74 7.06 5.59
C ASN A 96 -21.88 6.51 4.43
N TYR A 97 -21.49 5.24 4.48
CA TYR A 97 -20.51 4.66 3.56
C TYR A 97 -20.88 4.88 2.09
N PHE A 98 -22.13 4.67 1.73
CA PHE A 98 -22.60 4.80 0.35
C PHE A 98 -22.76 6.25 -0.11
N ASP A 99 -22.80 7.21 0.81
CA ASP A 99 -22.88 8.64 0.52
C ASP A 99 -21.46 9.26 0.36
N ILE A 100 -20.41 8.53 0.76
CA ILE A 100 -19.03 8.94 0.53
C ILE A 100 -18.74 8.83 -0.97
N PRO A 101 -18.20 9.89 -1.61
CA PRO A 101 -17.88 9.90 -3.04
C PRO A 101 -16.92 8.77 -3.44
N VAL A 102 -17.18 8.18 -4.59
CA VAL A 102 -16.34 7.14 -5.17
C VAL A 102 -15.48 7.72 -6.28
N GLN A 103 -14.17 7.49 -6.20
CA GLN A 103 -13.24 7.73 -7.29
C GLN A 103 -12.85 6.40 -7.92
N ALA A 104 -13.08 6.26 -9.22
CA ALA A 104 -12.63 5.09 -9.96
C ALA A 104 -11.12 5.18 -10.17
N ILE A 105 -10.40 4.09 -9.87
CA ILE A 105 -9.00 3.91 -10.21
C ILE A 105 -8.94 3.03 -11.44
N ASN A 106 -8.34 3.53 -12.51
CA ASN A 106 -8.07 2.76 -13.71
C ASN A 106 -6.62 2.99 -14.14
N LEU A 107 -5.79 1.98 -13.95
CA LEU A 107 -4.38 2.00 -14.34
C LEU A 107 -4.12 1.16 -15.59
N THR A 108 -5.16 0.69 -16.29
CA THR A 108 -5.01 -0.07 -17.53
C THR A 108 -4.42 0.84 -18.61
N GLY A 109 -3.25 0.49 -19.13
CA GLY A 109 -2.55 1.30 -20.14
C GLY A 109 -1.85 2.55 -19.58
N ASP A 110 -1.66 2.64 -18.28
CA ASP A 110 -0.91 3.73 -17.64
C ASP A 110 0.56 3.71 -18.08
N ALA A 111 1.02 4.81 -18.70
CA ALA A 111 2.39 4.92 -19.22
C ALA A 111 3.46 4.79 -18.10
N ARG A 112 3.15 5.18 -16.86
CA ARG A 112 4.05 5.06 -15.71
C ARG A 112 4.45 3.61 -15.40
N ILE A 113 3.68 2.61 -15.90
CA ILE A 113 4.03 1.18 -15.73
C ILE A 113 5.36 0.88 -16.43
N VAL A 114 5.62 1.47 -17.57
CA VAL A 114 6.87 1.26 -18.31
C VAL A 114 8.06 1.75 -17.48
N ASP A 115 7.97 2.97 -16.95
CA ASP A 115 9.02 3.56 -16.13
C ASP A 115 9.26 2.72 -14.86
N LEU A 116 8.17 2.25 -14.22
CA LEU A 116 8.27 1.38 -13.04
C LEU A 116 8.97 0.05 -13.36
N ILE A 117 8.65 -0.56 -14.49
CA ILE A 117 9.29 -1.82 -14.91
C ILE A 117 10.78 -1.59 -15.17
N ASP A 118 11.16 -0.48 -15.78
CA ASP A 118 12.56 -0.14 -16.00
C ASP A 118 13.31 0.11 -14.68
N PHE A 119 12.71 0.81 -13.71
CA PHE A 119 13.30 0.98 -12.38
C PHE A 119 13.45 -0.34 -11.61
N VAL A 120 12.42 -1.20 -11.67
CA VAL A 120 12.51 -2.55 -11.08
C VAL A 120 13.62 -3.37 -11.72
N LYS A 121 13.74 -3.32 -13.04
CA LYS A 121 14.80 -4.01 -13.80
C LYS A 121 16.21 -3.54 -13.40
N GLU A 122 16.40 -2.23 -13.31
CA GLU A 122 17.66 -1.65 -12.86
C GLU A 122 18.01 -2.10 -11.43
N PHE A 123 17.04 -1.98 -10.51
CA PHE A 123 17.20 -2.40 -9.13
C PHE A 123 17.58 -3.88 -8.99
N VAL A 124 16.90 -4.77 -9.70
CA VAL A 124 17.14 -6.23 -9.65
C VAL A 124 18.50 -6.56 -10.30
N SER A 125 18.87 -5.90 -11.39
CA SER A 125 20.16 -6.12 -12.06
C SER A 125 21.35 -5.76 -11.17
N GLY A 126 21.18 -4.77 -10.28
CA GLY A 126 22.19 -4.41 -9.27
C GLY A 126 22.23 -5.35 -8.05
N ASN A 127 21.25 -6.24 -7.89
CA ASN A 127 21.06 -7.06 -6.70
C ASN A 127 20.78 -8.53 -7.08
N GLY A 128 21.82 -9.25 -7.50
CA GLY A 128 21.70 -10.63 -8.03
C GLY A 128 21.11 -11.65 -7.07
N ASP A 129 21.18 -11.46 -5.76
CA ASP A 129 20.55 -12.33 -4.73
C ASP A 129 19.00 -12.26 -4.76
N LEU A 130 18.43 -11.27 -5.44
CA LEU A 130 16.98 -11.15 -5.62
C LEU A 130 16.45 -12.06 -6.74
N ILE A 131 17.34 -12.69 -7.51
CA ILE A 131 16.98 -13.50 -8.67
C ILE A 131 17.03 -14.99 -8.30
N ASP A 132 15.90 -15.70 -8.44
CA ASP A 132 15.83 -17.15 -8.29
C ASP A 132 15.04 -17.77 -9.43
N LYS A 133 15.73 -18.52 -10.30
CA LYS A 133 15.20 -19.30 -11.43
C LYS A 133 14.34 -18.50 -12.39
N SER A 134 13.04 -18.36 -12.07
CA SER A 134 12.04 -17.76 -12.96
C SER A 134 11.51 -16.42 -12.42
N PHE A 135 11.92 -16.02 -11.23
CA PHE A 135 11.38 -14.84 -10.56
C PHE A 135 12.47 -13.93 -10.00
N CYS A 136 12.15 -12.64 -10.00
CA CYS A 136 12.89 -11.61 -9.29
C CYS A 136 12.06 -11.14 -8.10
N TYR A 137 12.60 -11.23 -6.89
CA TYR A 137 11.87 -10.97 -5.65
C TYR A 137 12.20 -9.58 -5.11
N VAL A 138 11.33 -8.63 -5.34
CA VAL A 138 11.50 -7.24 -4.87
C VAL A 138 10.79 -7.07 -3.52
N PRO A 139 11.50 -6.64 -2.45
CA PRO A 139 10.85 -6.33 -1.17
C PRO A 139 9.69 -5.34 -1.35
N VAL A 140 8.57 -5.57 -0.65
CA VAL A 140 7.36 -4.72 -0.81
C VAL A 140 7.65 -3.27 -0.48
N SER A 141 8.50 -2.99 0.53
CA SER A 141 8.91 -1.63 0.85
C SER A 141 9.58 -0.96 -0.36
N ARG A 142 10.55 -1.67 -0.98
CA ARG A 142 11.27 -1.14 -2.13
C ARG A 142 10.39 -1.00 -3.37
N PHE A 143 9.50 -1.95 -3.61
CA PHE A 143 8.51 -1.82 -4.68
C PHE A 143 7.65 -0.57 -4.51
N ASN A 144 7.19 -0.30 -3.29
CA ASN A 144 6.38 0.89 -3.03
C ASN A 144 7.18 2.19 -3.27
N GLU A 145 8.45 2.25 -2.82
CA GLU A 145 9.33 3.40 -3.09
C GLU A 145 9.50 3.64 -4.58
N LEU A 146 9.83 2.60 -5.37
CA LEU A 146 9.96 2.71 -6.82
C LEU A 146 8.66 3.16 -7.50
N ALA A 147 7.52 2.67 -7.02
CA ALA A 147 6.22 3.10 -7.53
C ALA A 147 5.92 4.56 -7.16
N GLU A 148 6.25 5.01 -5.95
CA GLU A 148 6.12 6.40 -5.52
C GLU A 148 7.02 7.32 -6.35
N ASP A 149 8.24 6.90 -6.67
CA ASP A 149 9.16 7.62 -7.57
C ASP A 149 8.57 7.80 -8.99
N CYS A 150 7.74 6.83 -9.44
CA CYS A 150 6.97 6.96 -10.68
C CYS A 150 5.68 7.78 -10.51
N GLY A 151 5.41 8.34 -9.34
CA GLY A 151 4.24 9.15 -9.04
C GLY A 151 2.97 8.37 -8.73
N TYR A 152 3.07 7.07 -8.38
CA TYR A 152 1.94 6.31 -7.86
C TYR A 152 1.65 6.68 -6.41
N LEU A 153 0.38 6.83 -6.09
CA LEU A 153 -0.05 7.14 -4.74
C LEU A 153 -0.31 5.85 -3.94
N PRO A 154 -0.19 5.88 -2.60
CA PRO A 154 -0.35 4.69 -1.76
C PRO A 154 -1.66 3.94 -1.96
N TYR A 155 -2.77 4.63 -2.31
CA TYR A 155 -4.06 4.00 -2.58
C TYR A 155 -4.14 3.32 -3.96
N GLU A 156 -3.20 3.60 -4.88
CA GLU A 156 -3.10 2.95 -6.20
C GLU A 156 -2.33 1.63 -6.13
N MET A 157 -1.54 1.39 -5.08
CA MET A 157 -0.59 0.27 -4.98
C MET A 157 -1.23 -1.12 -5.16
N ARG A 158 -2.47 -1.30 -4.72
CA ARG A 158 -3.17 -2.58 -4.89
C ARG A 158 -3.62 -2.75 -6.32
N THR A 159 -4.25 -1.73 -6.90
CA THR A 159 -4.66 -1.71 -8.31
C THR A 159 -3.46 -1.87 -9.22
N LEU A 160 -2.35 -1.19 -8.94
CA LEU A 160 -1.10 -1.32 -9.67
C LEU A 160 -0.62 -2.78 -9.72
N ARG A 161 -0.57 -3.45 -8.56
CA ARG A 161 -0.18 -4.88 -8.52
C ARG A 161 -1.16 -5.77 -9.28
N SER A 162 -2.46 -5.48 -9.23
CA SER A 162 -3.47 -6.21 -10.01
C SER A 162 -3.21 -6.05 -11.51
N VAL A 163 -2.97 -4.83 -11.97
CA VAL A 163 -2.67 -4.56 -13.39
C VAL A 163 -1.36 -5.22 -13.81
N LEU A 164 -0.32 -5.17 -12.99
CA LEU A 164 0.95 -5.85 -13.27
C LEU A 164 0.77 -7.38 -13.35
N ALA A 165 -0.08 -7.97 -12.50
CA ALA A 165 -0.38 -9.40 -12.55
C ALA A 165 -1.17 -9.78 -13.81
N ASN A 166 -2.19 -9.00 -14.15
CA ASN A 166 -3.01 -9.22 -15.35
C ASN A 166 -2.19 -9.10 -16.65
N ASN A 167 -1.15 -8.26 -16.63
CA ASN A 167 -0.21 -8.12 -17.74
C ASN A 167 0.95 -9.13 -17.70
N GLY A 168 0.96 -10.05 -16.74
CA GLY A 168 1.97 -11.10 -16.63
C GLY A 168 3.30 -10.67 -15.99
N TYR A 169 3.46 -9.42 -15.59
CA TYR A 169 4.72 -8.93 -14.98
C TYR A 169 5.00 -9.53 -13.61
N ILE A 170 3.97 -9.77 -12.81
CA ILE A 170 4.14 -10.33 -11.46
C ILE A 170 3.28 -11.58 -11.25
N ARG A 171 3.72 -12.41 -10.31
CA ARG A 171 2.98 -13.59 -9.89
C ARG A 171 1.82 -13.22 -8.99
N GLU A 172 0.63 -13.73 -9.32
CA GLU A 172 -0.51 -13.79 -8.43
C GLU A 172 -0.67 -15.19 -7.83
N ASN A 173 -1.08 -15.26 -6.58
CA ASN A 173 -1.41 -16.50 -5.91
C ASN A 173 -2.67 -16.33 -5.05
N ASN A 174 -3.81 -16.83 -5.54
CA ASN A 174 -5.12 -16.75 -4.87
C ASN A 174 -5.49 -15.32 -4.42
N GLY A 175 -5.44 -14.35 -5.34
CA GLY A 175 -5.73 -12.94 -5.08
C GLY A 175 -4.65 -12.21 -4.27
N ARG A 176 -3.48 -12.85 -4.05
CA ARG A 176 -2.35 -12.23 -3.35
C ARG A 176 -1.24 -11.93 -4.34
N TYR A 177 -0.82 -10.67 -4.37
CA TYR A 177 0.27 -10.15 -5.22
C TYR A 177 1.63 -10.12 -4.51
N THR A 178 1.72 -10.70 -3.33
CA THR A 178 2.96 -10.74 -2.55
C THR A 178 3.20 -12.13 -1.98
N VAL A 179 4.46 -12.52 -1.91
CA VAL A 179 4.91 -13.80 -1.37
C VAL A 179 5.96 -13.57 -0.28
N LEU A 180 6.15 -14.55 0.60
CA LEU A 180 7.27 -14.56 1.52
C LEU A 180 8.47 -15.22 0.84
N HIS A 181 9.58 -14.52 0.79
CA HIS A 181 10.84 -15.02 0.22
C HIS A 181 12.00 -14.74 1.16
N ARG A 182 13.05 -15.56 1.10
CA ARG A 182 14.25 -15.38 1.93
C ARG A 182 15.31 -14.64 1.14
N ILE A 183 15.63 -13.42 1.55
CA ILE A 183 16.67 -12.57 0.97
C ILE A 183 17.78 -12.43 2.01
N SER A 184 19.02 -12.77 1.64
CA SER A 184 20.20 -12.65 2.53
C SER A 184 19.98 -13.22 3.94
N GLY A 185 19.27 -14.37 4.02
CA GLY A 185 18.99 -15.07 5.28
C GLY A 185 17.74 -14.60 6.06
N LYS A 186 17.12 -13.47 5.70
CA LYS A 186 15.90 -12.95 6.32
C LYS A 186 14.68 -13.26 5.46
N VAL A 187 13.56 -13.59 6.12
CA VAL A 187 12.28 -13.79 5.44
C VAL A 187 11.58 -12.44 5.31
N GLU A 188 11.33 -12.01 4.09
CA GLU A 188 10.69 -10.74 3.78
C GLU A 188 9.46 -10.95 2.89
N ARG A 189 8.53 -10.02 2.96
CA ARG A 189 7.40 -9.97 2.03
C ARG A 189 7.85 -9.28 0.74
N THR A 190 7.66 -9.96 -0.39
CA THR A 190 8.16 -9.51 -1.70
C THR A 190 7.07 -9.53 -2.76
N VAL A 191 7.25 -8.73 -3.81
CA VAL A 191 6.56 -8.87 -5.10
C VAL A 191 7.44 -9.73 -5.99
N ALA A 192 6.88 -10.82 -6.54
CA ALA A 192 7.62 -11.75 -7.39
C ALA A 192 7.38 -11.38 -8.86
N PHE A 193 8.35 -10.76 -9.50
CA PHE A 193 8.33 -10.41 -10.92
C PHE A 193 8.77 -11.59 -11.78
N ASN A 194 8.11 -11.79 -12.90
CA ASN A 194 8.52 -12.77 -13.90
C ASN A 194 9.83 -12.32 -14.56
N GLN A 195 10.86 -13.11 -14.43
CA GLN A 195 12.18 -12.79 -14.96
C GLN A 195 12.20 -12.57 -16.48
N ASN A 196 11.43 -13.39 -17.22
CA ASN A 196 11.34 -13.26 -18.67
C ASN A 196 10.75 -11.90 -19.09
N GLU A 197 9.74 -11.41 -18.36
CA GLU A 197 9.10 -10.13 -18.65
C GLU A 197 9.99 -8.93 -18.30
N LEU A 198 10.86 -9.08 -17.28
CA LEU A 198 11.87 -8.08 -16.96
C LEU A 198 13.08 -8.15 -17.89
N ASN A 199 13.25 -9.25 -18.63
CA ASN A 199 14.43 -9.50 -19.48
C ASN A 199 15.77 -9.31 -18.72
N VAL A 200 15.84 -9.82 -17.49
CA VAL A 200 17.02 -9.76 -16.63
C VAL A 200 17.79 -11.09 -16.75
N PRO A 201 19.11 -11.08 -17.03
CA PRO A 201 19.88 -12.31 -17.15
C PRO A 201 19.98 -13.05 -15.80
N VAL A 202 19.91 -14.38 -15.85
CA VAL A 202 20.16 -15.21 -14.66
C VAL A 202 21.62 -15.07 -14.26
N PRO A 203 21.95 -14.70 -13.03
CA PRO A 203 23.34 -14.68 -12.60
C PRO A 203 23.91 -16.12 -12.65
N GLU A 204 25.02 -16.31 -13.35
CA GLU A 204 25.74 -17.57 -13.32
C GLU A 204 26.13 -17.90 -11.88
N LYS A 205 25.63 -19.04 -11.34
CA LYS A 205 26.06 -19.51 -10.02
C LYS A 205 27.57 -19.75 -10.10
N LYS A 206 28.37 -18.93 -9.41
CA LYS A 206 29.78 -19.22 -9.20
C LYS A 206 29.86 -20.61 -8.59
N ALA A 207 30.38 -21.56 -9.37
CA ALA A 207 30.66 -22.92 -8.90
C ALA A 207 31.46 -22.82 -7.60
N THR A 208 30.88 -23.27 -6.52
CA THR A 208 31.61 -23.42 -5.25
C THR A 208 32.76 -24.38 -5.52
N ARG A 209 33.97 -23.87 -5.55
CA ARG A 209 35.20 -24.68 -5.66
C ARG A 209 35.10 -25.73 -4.55
N GLY A 210 34.98 -26.99 -4.97
CA GLY A 210 35.05 -28.13 -4.08
C GLY A 210 36.32 -28.03 -3.23
N LYS A 211 36.15 -28.27 -1.94
CA LYS A 211 37.27 -28.56 -1.04
C LYS A 211 37.95 -29.79 -1.61
N GLU A 212 39.13 -29.61 -2.18
CA GLU A 212 40.07 -30.70 -2.37
C GLU A 212 40.38 -31.32 -1.00
N SER A 213 39.92 -32.54 -0.81
CA SER A 213 40.33 -33.38 0.30
C SER A 213 41.78 -33.78 0.02
N SER A 214 42.74 -33.15 0.67
CA SER A 214 44.08 -33.67 0.79
C SER A 214 44.03 -34.91 1.67
N THR A 215 44.05 -36.05 1.03
CA THR A 215 44.48 -37.31 1.66
C THR A 215 45.97 -37.25 1.76
N ASP A 216 46.52 -36.98 2.94
CA ASP A 216 47.89 -37.31 3.28
C ASP A 216 47.92 -38.71 3.84
N GLU A 217 48.50 -39.63 3.04
CA GLU A 217 49.08 -40.87 3.48
C GLU A 217 50.31 -40.60 4.31
N LYS A 218 50.33 -41.07 5.55
CA LYS A 218 51.45 -41.80 6.13
C LYS A 218 51.06 -42.48 7.45
#